data_b4a951a422e77725359f28e811a245ad
#
_entry.id   b4a951a422e77725359f28e811a245ad
#
_cell.length_a   1.000
_cell.length_b   1.000
_cell.length_c   1.000
_cell.angle_alpha   90.00
_cell.angle_beta   90.00
_cell.angle_gamma   90.00
#
_symmetry.space_group_name_H-M   'P 1'
#
loop_
_entity.id
_entity.type
_entity.pdbx_description
1 polymer ?
#
loop_
_entity_poly.entity_id
_entity_poly.type
_entity_poly.pdbx_seq_one_letter_code
_entity_poly.pdbx_strand_id
1 'polypeptide(L)'
;MDVLVQGAGPTAPFLGARDVFEIDHDLTKPVHVHVRENPDERTWAGHHDDHHVLNISRKAATSAMARQLALHEYAHMRRHEEGHPSHTLSMDEVLFLALPGRQVERRVLTQCYQLANHAKDIYADDITLTVGPTDKLAAFLESELAAAVSDHPAPNRDGHRITAGADPGMTAVNAAFALALLERHDAISPTSRLYDLAHAADQDTPHVSVDEFRERFASFADDPDQSTYRRELVDLVRAYADSQPSTSGPASD
;
A
#
# COMPACT_ATOMS: atom_id res chain seq x y z
N MET A 1 -1.01 -16.06 -19.69
CA MET A 1 0.39 -15.69 -19.37
C MET A 1 1.21 -16.88 -18.91
N ASP A 2 2.53 -16.89 -19.15
CA ASP A 2 3.42 -17.94 -18.64
C ASP A 2 3.95 -17.54 -17.26
N VAL A 3 3.90 -18.47 -16.29
CA VAL A 3 4.42 -18.27 -14.93
C VAL A 3 5.52 -19.27 -14.63
N LEU A 4 6.74 -18.77 -14.39
CA LEU A 4 7.91 -19.56 -14.06
C LEU A 4 8.32 -19.33 -12.60
N VAL A 5 8.16 -20.34 -11.74
CA VAL A 5 8.52 -20.23 -10.31
C VAL A 5 9.94 -20.74 -10.07
N GLN A 6 10.78 -19.93 -9.44
CA GLN A 6 12.17 -20.19 -9.12
C GLN A 6 12.40 -20.08 -7.60
N GLY A 7 13.24 -20.95 -7.05
CA GLY A 7 13.54 -20.99 -5.62
C GLY A 7 12.76 -22.08 -4.87
N ALA A 8 13.00 -22.19 -3.56
CA ALA A 8 12.45 -23.23 -2.71
C ALA A 8 11.07 -22.86 -2.16
N GLY A 9 10.04 -22.93 -3.02
CA GLY A 9 8.66 -22.59 -2.63
C GLY A 9 7.61 -23.37 -3.42
N PRO A 10 6.33 -23.33 -2.99
CA PRO A 10 5.23 -23.98 -3.70
C PRO A 10 4.94 -23.20 -5.01
N THR A 11 4.62 -23.91 -6.08
CA THR A 11 4.17 -23.30 -7.34
C THR A 11 2.65 -23.07 -7.38
N ALA A 12 1.91 -23.87 -6.62
CA ALA A 12 0.45 -23.90 -6.66
C ALA A 12 -0.24 -22.55 -6.40
N PRO A 13 0.19 -21.70 -5.42
CA PRO A 13 -0.44 -20.40 -5.20
C PRO A 13 -0.35 -19.49 -6.43
N PHE A 14 0.80 -19.46 -7.10
CA PHE A 14 1.07 -18.59 -8.24
C PHE A 14 0.32 -19.04 -9.49
N LEU A 15 0.29 -20.35 -9.76
CA LEU A 15 -0.50 -20.92 -10.86
C LEU A 15 -2.00 -20.75 -10.60
N GLY A 16 -2.47 -20.97 -9.36
CA GLY A 16 -3.87 -20.74 -9.03
C GLY A 16 -4.28 -19.26 -9.04
N ALA A 17 -3.35 -18.33 -8.80
CA ALA A 17 -3.57 -16.91 -9.01
C ALA A 17 -3.68 -16.58 -10.51
N ARG A 18 -2.77 -17.12 -11.34
CA ARG A 18 -2.83 -17.00 -12.79
C ARG A 18 -4.18 -17.47 -13.35
N ASP A 19 -4.59 -18.68 -12.98
CA ASP A 19 -5.80 -19.31 -13.53
C ASP A 19 -7.07 -18.48 -13.23
N VAL A 20 -7.10 -17.78 -12.08
CA VAL A 20 -8.20 -16.86 -11.74
C VAL A 20 -8.04 -15.52 -12.45
N PHE A 21 -6.83 -14.99 -12.53
CA PHE A 21 -6.55 -13.71 -13.19
C PHE A 21 -6.88 -13.75 -14.68
N GLU A 22 -6.54 -14.86 -15.36
CA GLU A 22 -6.78 -15.05 -16.80
C GLU A 22 -8.27 -15.20 -17.19
N ILE A 23 -9.20 -15.27 -16.23
CA ILE A 23 -10.63 -15.26 -16.55
C ILE A 23 -11.04 -13.93 -17.17
N ASP A 24 -10.57 -12.81 -16.60
CA ASP A 24 -11.01 -11.46 -16.99
C ASP A 24 -9.85 -10.58 -17.47
N HIS A 25 -8.61 -10.97 -17.19
CA HIS A 25 -7.40 -10.20 -17.51
C HIS A 25 -6.33 -11.09 -18.14
N ASP A 26 -5.36 -10.47 -18.83
CA ASP A 26 -4.19 -11.16 -19.37
C ASP A 26 -2.95 -10.29 -19.23
N LEU A 27 -1.79 -10.92 -19.09
CA LEU A 27 -0.48 -10.28 -19.20
C LEU A 27 0.19 -10.71 -20.50
N THR A 28 0.72 -9.74 -21.21
CA THR A 28 1.41 -9.99 -22.50
C THR A 28 2.80 -10.58 -22.29
N LYS A 29 3.42 -10.28 -21.13
CA LYS A 29 4.76 -10.75 -20.77
C LYS A 29 4.69 -11.93 -19.80
N PRO A 30 5.66 -12.86 -19.84
CA PRO A 30 5.80 -13.90 -18.84
C PRO A 30 6.14 -13.34 -17.46
N VAL A 31 5.76 -14.07 -16.41
CA VAL A 31 6.05 -13.73 -15.02
C VAL A 31 7.05 -14.70 -14.42
N HIS A 32 8.19 -14.19 -13.97
CA HIS A 32 9.20 -14.94 -13.23
C HIS A 32 9.00 -14.70 -11.73
N VAL A 33 8.56 -15.72 -11.01
CA VAL A 33 8.37 -15.68 -9.56
C VAL A 33 9.66 -16.13 -8.88
N HIS A 34 10.27 -15.23 -8.09
CA HIS A 34 11.47 -15.51 -7.32
C HIS A 34 11.11 -15.67 -5.84
N VAL A 35 11.10 -16.93 -5.35
CA VAL A 35 10.92 -17.21 -3.93
C VAL A 35 12.26 -17.07 -3.21
N ARG A 36 12.36 -16.07 -2.34
CA ARG A 36 13.56 -15.68 -1.59
C ARG A 36 13.60 -16.33 -0.21
N GLU A 37 14.79 -16.79 0.19
CA GLU A 37 14.99 -17.38 1.51
C GLU A 37 14.95 -16.35 2.66
N ASN A 38 15.24 -15.08 2.40
CA ASN A 38 15.15 -14.02 3.39
C ASN A 38 13.69 -13.83 3.83
N PRO A 39 13.34 -14.09 5.12
CA PRO A 39 11.97 -13.99 5.61
C PRO A 39 11.45 -12.54 5.65
N ASP A 40 12.35 -11.56 5.68
CA ASP A 40 12.02 -10.13 5.72
C ASP A 40 11.95 -9.50 4.33
N GLU A 41 12.15 -10.31 3.28
CA GLU A 41 11.98 -9.85 1.91
C GLU A 41 10.53 -9.42 1.68
N ARG A 42 10.36 -8.21 1.19
CA ARG A 42 9.03 -7.71 0.81
C ARG A 42 8.56 -8.36 -0.48
N THR A 43 7.24 -8.51 -0.62
CA THR A 43 6.62 -8.87 -1.89
C THR A 43 6.57 -7.62 -2.77
N TRP A 44 6.98 -7.74 -4.02
CA TRP A 44 6.95 -6.63 -4.98
C TRP A 44 7.05 -7.12 -6.43
N ALA A 45 6.45 -6.37 -7.36
CA ALA A 45 6.56 -6.58 -8.79
C ALA A 45 7.67 -5.72 -9.40
N GLY A 46 8.47 -6.33 -10.27
CA GLY A 46 9.45 -5.65 -11.13
C GLY A 46 9.09 -5.81 -12.60
N HIS A 47 9.44 -4.83 -13.41
CA HIS A 47 9.09 -4.81 -14.83
C HIS A 47 10.34 -4.69 -15.69
N HIS A 48 10.50 -5.64 -16.62
CA HIS A 48 11.57 -5.68 -17.62
C HIS A 48 10.98 -5.60 -19.03
N ASP A 49 11.83 -5.44 -20.04
CA ASP A 49 11.37 -5.30 -21.41
C ASP A 49 10.66 -6.56 -21.93
N ASP A 50 11.12 -7.75 -21.52
CA ASP A 50 10.66 -9.05 -22.00
C ASP A 50 9.89 -9.88 -20.96
N HIS A 51 9.91 -9.51 -19.67
CA HIS A 51 9.24 -10.24 -18.60
C HIS A 51 8.93 -9.37 -17.38
N HIS A 52 8.04 -9.86 -16.53
CA HIS A 52 7.84 -9.34 -15.17
C HIS A 52 8.52 -10.24 -14.15
N VAL A 53 8.88 -9.65 -13.00
CA VAL A 53 9.42 -10.38 -11.86
C VAL A 53 8.52 -10.17 -10.65
N LEU A 54 8.10 -11.27 -10.03
CA LEU A 54 7.47 -11.27 -8.71
C LEU A 54 8.51 -11.74 -7.69
N ASN A 55 8.98 -10.87 -6.81
CA ASN A 55 9.78 -11.25 -5.65
C ASN A 55 8.88 -11.47 -4.44
N ILE A 56 9.09 -12.59 -3.76
CA ILE A 56 8.30 -12.96 -2.58
C ILE A 56 9.17 -13.76 -1.61
N SER A 57 9.06 -13.49 -0.30
CA SER A 57 9.74 -14.31 0.69
C SER A 57 9.14 -15.72 0.76
N ARG A 58 9.94 -16.72 1.13
CA ARG A 58 9.46 -18.08 1.35
C ARG A 58 8.35 -18.14 2.40
N LYS A 59 8.44 -17.30 3.45
CA LYS A 59 7.41 -17.19 4.48
C LYS A 59 6.07 -16.75 3.87
N ALA A 60 6.07 -15.70 3.04
CA ALA A 60 4.87 -15.21 2.37
C ALA A 60 4.34 -16.21 1.33
N ALA A 61 5.23 -16.84 0.54
CA ALA A 61 4.88 -17.83 -0.47
C ALA A 61 4.23 -19.12 0.10
N THR A 62 4.49 -19.44 1.37
CA THR A 62 3.88 -20.57 2.07
C THR A 62 2.70 -20.18 2.97
N SER A 63 2.37 -18.90 3.05
CA SER A 63 1.24 -18.40 3.85
C SER A 63 -0.11 -18.68 3.18
N ALA A 64 -1.18 -18.56 3.96
CA ALA A 64 -2.55 -18.62 3.43
C ALA A 64 -2.87 -17.47 2.45
N MET A 65 -2.09 -16.40 2.48
CA MET A 65 -2.24 -15.22 1.62
C MET A 65 -1.42 -15.29 0.33
N ALA A 66 -0.61 -16.32 0.12
CA ALA A 66 0.31 -16.40 -1.03
C ALA A 66 -0.38 -16.18 -2.39
N ARG A 67 -1.57 -16.78 -2.58
CA ARG A 67 -2.37 -16.59 -3.80
C ARG A 67 -2.89 -15.17 -3.94
N GLN A 68 -3.35 -14.56 -2.85
CA GLN A 68 -3.86 -13.20 -2.86
C GLN A 68 -2.75 -12.19 -3.16
N LEU A 69 -1.58 -12.37 -2.54
CA LEU A 69 -0.40 -11.57 -2.84
C LEU A 69 0.02 -11.69 -4.31
N ALA A 70 -0.02 -12.90 -4.88
CA ALA A 70 0.28 -13.08 -6.29
C ALA A 70 -0.74 -12.37 -7.21
N LEU A 71 -2.04 -12.43 -6.90
CA LEU A 71 -3.09 -11.70 -7.63
C LEU A 71 -2.84 -10.20 -7.60
N HIS A 72 -2.52 -9.65 -6.44
CA HIS A 72 -2.22 -8.23 -6.26
C HIS A 72 -1.01 -7.80 -7.11
N GLU A 73 0.07 -8.57 -7.11
CA GLU A 73 1.24 -8.26 -7.93
C GLU A 73 0.97 -8.43 -9.45
N TYR A 74 0.13 -9.38 -9.86
CA TYR A 74 -0.30 -9.51 -11.25
C TYR A 74 -1.15 -8.30 -11.69
N ALA A 75 -1.96 -7.76 -10.79
CA ALA A 75 -2.71 -6.54 -11.03
C ALA A 75 -1.78 -5.32 -11.23
N HIS A 76 -0.72 -5.18 -10.45
CA HIS A 76 0.32 -4.18 -10.68
C HIS A 76 1.00 -4.35 -12.05
N MET A 77 1.33 -5.58 -12.44
CA MET A 77 1.91 -5.88 -13.76
C MET A 77 0.94 -5.49 -14.89
N ARG A 78 -0.35 -5.77 -14.73
CA ARG A 78 -1.39 -5.40 -15.69
C ARG A 78 -1.49 -3.88 -15.86
N ARG A 79 -1.58 -3.14 -14.75
CA ARG A 79 -1.60 -1.67 -14.79
C ARG A 79 -0.34 -1.08 -15.44
N HIS A 80 0.81 -1.71 -15.23
CA HIS A 80 2.05 -1.32 -15.89
C HIS A 80 1.98 -1.58 -17.41
N GLU A 81 1.51 -2.74 -17.88
CA GLU A 81 1.36 -3.05 -19.31
C GLU A 81 0.33 -2.14 -20.00
N GLU A 82 -0.72 -1.74 -19.30
CA GLU A 82 -1.70 -0.76 -19.78
C GLU A 82 -1.13 0.67 -19.91
N GLY A 83 0.03 0.94 -19.32
CA GLY A 83 0.56 2.29 -19.22
C GLY A 83 -0.29 3.18 -18.30
N HIS A 84 -0.99 2.57 -17.32
CA HIS A 84 -1.85 3.30 -16.40
C HIS A 84 -1.08 4.38 -15.64
N PRO A 85 -1.62 5.61 -15.48
CA PRO A 85 -0.93 6.74 -14.84
C PRO A 85 -0.34 6.43 -13.48
N SER A 86 -1.02 5.61 -12.66
CA SER A 86 -0.54 5.21 -11.34
C SER A 86 0.78 4.41 -11.38
N HIS A 87 1.09 3.76 -12.50
CA HIS A 87 2.28 2.91 -12.65
C HIS A 87 3.36 3.51 -13.56
N THR A 88 3.09 4.66 -14.19
CA THR A 88 4.03 5.33 -15.10
C THR A 88 4.55 6.66 -14.56
N LEU A 89 3.86 7.27 -13.59
CA LEU A 89 4.27 8.53 -12.99
C LEU A 89 5.50 8.36 -12.08
N SER A 90 6.50 9.25 -12.27
CA SER A 90 7.70 9.28 -11.42
C SER A 90 7.38 9.87 -10.03
N MET A 91 7.75 9.15 -8.97
CA MET A 91 7.60 9.65 -7.60
C MET A 91 8.50 10.86 -7.32
N ASP A 92 9.66 10.97 -7.97
CA ASP A 92 10.55 12.13 -7.83
C ASP A 92 9.87 13.41 -8.34
N GLU A 93 9.11 13.31 -9.46
CA GLU A 93 8.29 14.41 -9.97
C GLU A 93 7.21 14.81 -8.97
N VAL A 94 6.53 13.84 -8.37
CA VAL A 94 5.48 14.09 -7.35
C VAL A 94 6.05 14.80 -6.13
N LEU A 95 7.17 14.32 -5.60
CA LEU A 95 7.82 14.94 -4.44
C LEU A 95 8.30 16.36 -4.75
N PHE A 96 8.87 16.58 -5.93
CA PHE A 96 9.28 17.91 -6.38
C PHE A 96 8.10 18.91 -6.41
N LEU A 97 6.94 18.46 -6.89
CA LEU A 97 5.74 19.28 -6.98
C LEU A 97 5.01 19.45 -5.64
N ALA A 98 5.05 18.42 -4.78
CA ALA A 98 4.37 18.44 -3.49
C ALA A 98 5.13 19.25 -2.44
N LEU A 99 6.48 19.23 -2.48
CA LEU A 99 7.35 19.72 -1.42
C LEU A 99 8.31 20.86 -1.86
N PRO A 100 7.89 21.83 -2.67
CA PRO A 100 8.79 22.85 -3.22
C PRO A 100 9.41 23.67 -2.09
N GLY A 101 10.75 23.71 -2.03
CA GLY A 101 11.49 24.55 -1.08
C GLY A 101 11.37 24.12 0.38
N ARG A 102 10.79 22.95 0.68
CA ARG A 102 10.66 22.44 2.05
C ARG A 102 11.87 21.62 2.45
N GLN A 103 12.34 21.81 3.66
CA GLN A 103 13.22 20.86 4.33
C GLN A 103 12.34 19.81 5.02
N VAL A 104 12.36 18.59 4.52
CA VAL A 104 11.53 17.49 5.01
C VAL A 104 12.44 16.41 5.58
N GLU A 105 12.10 15.90 6.75
CA GLU A 105 12.84 14.80 7.36
C GLU A 105 12.80 13.56 6.47
N ARG A 106 13.90 12.78 6.49
CA ARG A 106 13.99 11.51 5.73
C ARG A 106 12.85 10.55 6.06
N ARG A 107 12.41 10.53 7.32
CA ARG A 107 11.26 9.73 7.75
C ARG A 107 10.00 10.11 6.98
N VAL A 108 9.67 11.41 6.92
CA VAL A 108 8.47 11.92 6.22
C VAL A 108 8.57 11.61 4.72
N LEU A 109 9.75 11.73 4.11
CA LEU A 109 9.94 11.31 2.71
C LEU A 109 9.62 9.82 2.51
N THR A 110 10.10 8.94 3.40
CA THR A 110 9.80 7.50 3.33
C THR A 110 8.29 7.25 3.45
N GLN A 111 7.59 8.01 4.31
CA GLN A 111 6.16 7.93 4.48
C GLN A 111 5.40 8.44 3.24
N CYS A 112 5.88 9.50 2.58
CA CYS A 112 5.33 9.96 1.30
C CYS A 112 5.43 8.88 0.19
N TYR A 113 6.53 8.12 0.14
CA TYR A 113 6.63 6.97 -0.75
C TYR A 113 5.60 5.88 -0.43
N GLN A 114 5.30 5.65 0.85
CA GLN A 114 4.28 4.69 1.26
C GLN A 114 2.87 5.15 0.85
N LEU A 115 2.55 6.45 1.01
CA LEU A 115 1.29 6.99 0.51
C LEU A 115 1.14 6.82 -1.01
N ALA A 116 2.20 7.06 -1.76
CA ALA A 116 2.19 6.86 -3.20
C ALA A 116 2.00 5.39 -3.59
N ASN A 117 2.53 4.45 -2.80
CA ASN A 117 2.26 3.02 -3.00
C ASN A 117 0.78 2.72 -2.75
N HIS A 118 0.17 3.21 -1.66
CA HIS A 118 -1.26 3.06 -1.44
C HIS A 118 -2.11 3.63 -2.58
N ALA A 119 -1.72 4.79 -3.15
CA ALA A 119 -2.40 5.33 -4.33
C ALA A 119 -2.26 4.43 -5.57
N LYS A 120 -1.17 3.67 -5.72
CA LYS A 120 -1.03 2.64 -6.76
C LYS A 120 -1.87 1.40 -6.45
N ASP A 121 -1.90 1.01 -5.17
CA ASP A 121 -2.63 -0.16 -4.69
C ASP A 121 -4.13 -0.02 -4.92
N ILE A 122 -4.71 1.20 -4.85
CA ILE A 122 -6.13 1.43 -5.22
C ILE A 122 -6.42 0.83 -6.60
N TYR A 123 -5.61 1.15 -7.63
CA TYR A 123 -5.84 0.72 -9.00
C TYR A 123 -5.44 -0.75 -9.26
N ALA A 124 -4.49 -1.27 -8.52
CA ALA A 124 -4.18 -2.70 -8.55
C ALA A 124 -5.31 -3.50 -7.88
N ASP A 125 -5.79 -3.02 -6.74
CA ASP A 125 -6.85 -3.70 -5.99
C ASP A 125 -8.24 -3.54 -6.63
N ASP A 126 -8.47 -2.52 -7.46
CA ASP A 126 -9.62 -2.48 -8.36
C ASP A 126 -9.72 -3.78 -9.22
N ILE A 127 -8.57 -4.30 -9.70
CA ILE A 127 -8.50 -5.58 -10.39
C ILE A 127 -8.59 -6.76 -9.40
N THR A 128 -7.79 -6.75 -8.35
CA THR A 128 -7.69 -7.85 -7.40
C THR A 128 -9.03 -8.17 -6.74
N LEU A 129 -9.82 -7.14 -6.40
CA LEU A 129 -11.12 -7.29 -5.75
C LEU A 129 -12.24 -7.76 -6.70
N THR A 130 -12.08 -7.61 -8.01
CA THR A 130 -13.02 -8.18 -8.99
C THR A 130 -12.77 -9.65 -9.25
N VAL A 131 -11.51 -10.11 -9.21
CA VAL A 131 -11.15 -11.50 -9.53
C VAL A 131 -10.93 -12.40 -8.31
N GLY A 132 -10.64 -11.82 -7.16
CA GLY A 132 -10.30 -12.53 -5.91
C GLY A 132 -11.41 -12.48 -4.86
N PRO A 133 -11.29 -13.31 -3.80
CA PRO A 133 -12.20 -13.26 -2.66
C PRO A 133 -11.95 -11.99 -1.83
N THR A 134 -12.92 -11.07 -1.82
CA THR A 134 -12.86 -9.78 -1.12
C THR A 134 -12.73 -9.94 0.41
N ASP A 135 -13.38 -10.95 0.98
CA ASP A 135 -13.35 -11.27 2.41
C ASP A 135 -11.93 -11.55 2.94
N LYS A 136 -11.08 -12.16 2.12
CA LYS A 136 -9.68 -12.43 2.49
C LYS A 136 -8.85 -11.16 2.57
N LEU A 137 -9.01 -10.24 1.63
CA LEU A 137 -8.30 -8.96 1.67
C LEU A 137 -8.79 -8.13 2.85
N ALA A 138 -10.10 -8.06 3.08
CA ALA A 138 -10.68 -7.36 4.23
C ALA A 138 -10.14 -7.90 5.57
N ALA A 139 -10.13 -9.24 5.75
CA ALA A 139 -9.58 -9.88 6.94
C ALA A 139 -8.07 -9.65 7.11
N PHE A 140 -7.33 -9.61 6.01
CA PHE A 140 -5.89 -9.31 6.02
C PHE A 140 -5.64 -7.87 6.48
N LEU A 141 -6.32 -6.88 5.88
CA LEU A 141 -6.19 -5.46 6.24
C LEU A 141 -6.60 -5.22 7.70
N GLU A 142 -7.68 -5.87 8.17
CA GLU A 142 -8.10 -5.81 9.57
C GLU A 142 -7.02 -6.37 10.50
N SER A 143 -6.41 -7.50 10.15
CA SER A 143 -5.35 -8.14 10.95
C SER A 143 -4.10 -7.28 11.04
N GLU A 144 -3.65 -6.71 9.91
CA GLU A 144 -2.49 -5.83 9.85
C GLU A 144 -2.72 -4.55 10.67
N LEU A 145 -3.91 -3.95 10.54
CA LEU A 145 -4.26 -2.75 11.31
C LEU A 145 -4.36 -3.06 12.80
N ALA A 146 -4.96 -4.19 13.19
CA ALA A 146 -5.03 -4.61 14.59
C ALA A 146 -3.62 -4.84 15.19
N ALA A 147 -2.70 -5.43 14.43
CA ALA A 147 -1.31 -5.58 14.84
C ALA A 147 -0.63 -4.22 15.02
N ALA A 148 -0.79 -3.30 14.06
CA ALA A 148 -0.19 -1.97 14.13
C ALA A 148 -0.71 -1.13 15.29
N VAL A 149 -2.03 -1.13 15.54
CA VAL A 149 -2.65 -0.43 16.68
C VAL A 149 -2.19 -1.02 18.03
N SER A 150 -1.99 -2.34 18.11
CA SER A 150 -1.51 -2.98 19.35
C SER A 150 -0.01 -2.76 19.62
N ASP A 151 0.78 -2.44 18.59
CA ASP A 151 2.24 -2.25 18.68
C ASP A 151 2.65 -0.77 18.80
N HIS A 152 1.71 0.13 19.10
CA HIS A 152 2.07 1.53 19.30
C HIS A 152 3.00 1.71 20.52
N PRO A 153 3.98 2.64 20.44
CA PRO A 153 4.98 2.78 21.52
C PRO A 153 4.32 3.30 22.80
N ALA A 154 4.34 2.49 23.86
CA ALA A 154 3.94 2.94 25.18
C ALA A 154 4.94 3.98 25.72
N PRO A 155 4.49 5.15 26.23
CA PRO A 155 5.36 6.08 26.92
C PRO A 155 5.88 5.41 28.20
N ASN A 156 7.20 5.41 28.39
CA ASN A 156 7.75 5.06 29.70
C ASN A 156 7.59 6.25 30.66
N ARG A 157 7.83 6.00 31.98
CA ARG A 157 7.75 7.02 33.03
C ARG A 157 8.72 8.20 32.82
N ASP A 158 9.75 8.04 32.01
CA ASP A 158 10.81 9.04 31.77
C ASP A 158 10.59 9.77 30.41
N GLY A 159 9.46 9.54 29.72
CA GLY A 159 9.14 10.19 28.44
C GLY A 159 9.93 9.68 27.24
N HIS A 160 10.81 8.71 27.40
CA HIS A 160 11.53 8.09 26.29
C HIS A 160 10.74 6.91 25.71
N ARG A 161 10.63 6.83 24.40
CA ARG A 161 10.04 5.68 23.70
C ARG A 161 11.00 4.50 23.75
N ILE A 162 10.59 3.39 24.36
CA ILE A 162 11.45 2.21 24.56
C ILE A 162 11.47 1.31 23.32
N THR A 163 10.45 1.34 22.48
CA THR A 163 10.32 0.46 21.31
C THR A 163 10.05 1.25 20.03
N ALA A 164 10.63 0.77 18.94
CA ALA A 164 10.30 1.23 17.59
C ALA A 164 8.96 0.62 17.15
N GLY A 165 7.88 0.83 17.89
CA GLY A 165 6.56 0.38 17.51
C GLY A 165 6.10 1.00 16.19
N ALA A 166 4.93 0.58 15.69
CA ALA A 166 4.33 1.14 14.50
C ALA A 166 4.25 2.67 14.58
N ASP A 167 4.52 3.36 13.49
CA ASP A 167 4.36 4.81 13.41
C ASP A 167 2.88 5.19 13.48
N PRO A 168 2.41 5.92 14.52
CA PRO A 168 0.99 6.22 14.66
C PRO A 168 0.39 6.97 13.46
N GLY A 169 1.14 7.93 12.89
CA GLY A 169 0.69 8.67 11.70
C GLY A 169 0.49 7.76 10.50
N MET A 170 1.43 6.84 10.27
CA MET A 170 1.28 5.85 9.19
C MET A 170 0.21 4.81 9.50
N THR A 171 0.00 4.44 10.75
CA THR A 171 -1.11 3.55 11.15
C THR A 171 -2.46 4.19 10.82
N ALA A 172 -2.64 5.49 11.09
CA ALA A 172 -3.83 6.23 10.72
C ALA A 172 -4.02 6.30 9.19
N VAL A 173 -2.95 6.55 8.42
CA VAL A 173 -2.99 6.52 6.95
C VAL A 173 -3.36 5.13 6.43
N ASN A 174 -2.77 4.07 6.97
CA ASN A 174 -3.08 2.69 6.58
C ASN A 174 -4.54 2.34 6.89
N ALA A 175 -5.09 2.82 8.02
CA ALA A 175 -6.51 2.67 8.35
C ALA A 175 -7.40 3.41 7.35
N ALA A 176 -7.06 4.64 7.01
CA ALA A 176 -7.76 5.46 6.03
C ALA A 176 -7.79 4.80 4.65
N PHE A 177 -6.64 4.31 4.19
CA PHE A 177 -6.51 3.57 2.93
C PHE A 177 -7.38 2.30 2.93
N ALA A 178 -7.30 1.48 4.00
CA ALA A 178 -8.05 0.24 4.09
C ALA A 178 -9.58 0.48 4.05
N LEU A 179 -10.06 1.51 4.76
CA LEU A 179 -11.48 1.89 4.73
C LEU A 179 -11.88 2.38 3.34
N ALA A 180 -11.14 3.32 2.75
CA ALA A 180 -11.45 3.88 1.43
C ALA A 180 -11.49 2.80 0.35
N LEU A 181 -10.51 1.88 0.34
CA LEU A 181 -10.44 0.78 -0.61
C LEU A 181 -11.64 -0.16 -0.49
N LEU A 182 -11.95 -0.60 0.74
CA LEU A 182 -13.04 -1.56 0.95
C LEU A 182 -14.42 -0.94 0.75
N GLU A 183 -14.60 0.35 1.09
CA GLU A 183 -15.83 1.11 0.81
C GLU A 183 -16.04 1.31 -0.69
N ARG A 184 -14.98 1.62 -1.46
CA ARG A 184 -15.01 1.75 -2.92
C ARG A 184 -15.58 0.51 -3.63
N HIS A 185 -15.39 -0.66 -3.02
CA HIS A 185 -15.81 -1.95 -3.58
C HIS A 185 -17.01 -2.59 -2.85
N ASP A 186 -17.71 -1.86 -1.99
CA ASP A 186 -18.78 -2.40 -1.15
C ASP A 186 -18.35 -3.68 -0.38
N ALA A 187 -17.06 -3.79 -0.06
CA ALA A 187 -16.43 -4.98 0.53
C ALA A 187 -16.36 -4.94 2.06
N ILE A 188 -16.96 -3.94 2.69
CA ILE A 188 -16.97 -3.77 4.15
C ILE A 188 -18.39 -3.56 4.68
N SER A 189 -18.73 -4.27 5.78
CA SER A 189 -19.99 -4.04 6.50
C SER A 189 -19.89 -2.77 7.36
N PRO A 190 -20.99 -2.00 7.52
CA PRO A 190 -21.02 -0.86 8.45
C PRO A 190 -20.72 -1.22 9.91
N THR A 191 -20.78 -2.51 10.27
CA THR A 191 -20.46 -3.03 11.61
C THR A 191 -19.10 -3.70 11.67
N SER A 192 -18.23 -3.49 10.66
CA SER A 192 -16.89 -4.07 10.65
C SER A 192 -16.03 -3.50 11.78
N ARG A 193 -15.27 -4.38 12.41
CA ARG A 193 -14.27 -4.01 13.42
C ARG A 193 -13.20 -3.05 12.87
N LEU A 194 -13.03 -3.00 11.55
CA LEU A 194 -12.05 -2.10 10.91
C LEU A 194 -12.34 -0.63 11.26
N TYR A 195 -13.61 -0.23 11.41
CA TYR A 195 -13.98 1.12 11.87
C TYR A 195 -13.53 1.40 13.32
N ASP A 196 -13.65 0.42 14.21
CA ASP A 196 -13.20 0.57 15.60
C ASP A 196 -11.66 0.70 15.66
N LEU A 197 -10.96 -0.10 14.86
CA LEU A 197 -9.50 -0.04 14.75
C LEU A 197 -9.02 1.29 14.13
N ALA A 198 -9.73 1.78 13.11
CA ALA A 198 -9.45 3.06 12.50
C ALA A 198 -9.67 4.22 13.48
N HIS A 199 -10.73 4.17 14.27
CA HIS A 199 -10.96 5.13 15.35
C HIS A 199 -9.86 5.09 16.41
N ALA A 200 -9.39 3.90 16.79
CA ALA A 200 -8.26 3.78 17.73
C ALA A 200 -6.96 4.37 17.13
N ALA A 201 -6.68 4.11 15.85
CA ALA A 201 -5.53 4.68 15.17
C ALA A 201 -5.59 6.22 15.07
N ASP A 202 -6.78 6.79 14.85
CA ASP A 202 -7.02 8.24 14.82
C ASP A 202 -6.72 8.90 16.18
N GLN A 203 -7.08 8.23 17.27
CA GLN A 203 -6.82 8.72 18.63
C GLN A 203 -5.33 8.72 19.01
N ASP A 204 -4.53 7.84 18.41
CA ASP A 204 -3.10 7.74 18.67
C ASP A 204 -2.26 8.85 18.00
N THR A 205 -2.85 9.60 17.07
CA THR A 205 -2.17 10.70 16.36
C THR A 205 -3.07 11.91 16.16
N PRO A 206 -2.82 13.02 16.84
CA PRO A 206 -3.62 14.25 16.65
C PRO A 206 -3.27 15.01 15.35
N HIS A 207 -2.26 14.56 14.60
CA HIS A 207 -1.73 15.29 13.45
C HIS A 207 -2.19 14.72 12.11
N VAL A 208 -2.71 13.49 12.08
CA VAL A 208 -3.17 12.80 10.88
C VAL A 208 -4.59 12.32 11.13
N SER A 209 -5.57 12.86 10.41
CA SER A 209 -6.97 12.45 10.52
C SER A 209 -7.26 11.29 9.58
N VAL A 210 -7.77 10.19 10.15
CA VAL A 210 -8.22 9.04 9.37
C VAL A 210 -9.32 9.44 8.39
N ASP A 211 -10.30 10.22 8.81
CA ASP A 211 -11.41 10.64 7.94
C ASP A 211 -10.93 11.52 6.77
N GLU A 212 -10.02 12.47 7.02
CA GLU A 212 -9.46 13.31 5.95
C GLU A 212 -8.73 12.47 4.91
N PHE A 213 -7.86 11.54 5.33
CA PHE A 213 -7.10 10.70 4.39
C PHE A 213 -7.99 9.66 3.70
N ARG A 214 -9.03 9.15 4.38
CA ARG A 214 -10.05 8.29 3.76
C ARG A 214 -10.77 9.00 2.62
N GLU A 215 -11.23 10.23 2.84
CA GLU A 215 -11.86 11.05 1.80
C GLU A 215 -10.92 11.30 0.62
N ARG A 216 -9.63 11.57 0.88
CA ARG A 216 -8.62 11.76 -0.17
C ARG A 216 -8.39 10.49 -0.99
N PHE A 217 -8.25 9.33 -0.36
CA PHE A 217 -8.13 8.06 -1.08
C PHE A 217 -9.41 7.72 -1.85
N ALA A 218 -10.58 7.94 -1.27
CA ALA A 218 -11.87 7.73 -1.93
C ALA A 218 -12.09 8.68 -3.13
N SER A 219 -11.44 9.85 -3.15
CA SER A 219 -11.59 10.84 -4.22
C SER A 219 -10.76 10.54 -5.47
N PHE A 220 -9.86 9.55 -5.44
CA PHE A 220 -9.13 9.13 -6.63
C PHE A 220 -10.10 8.66 -7.72
N ALA A 221 -9.99 9.28 -8.90
CA ALA A 221 -10.86 8.97 -10.03
C ALA A 221 -10.72 7.51 -10.49
N ASP A 222 -11.79 6.89 -10.96
CA ASP A 222 -11.77 5.48 -11.37
C ASP A 222 -10.87 5.22 -12.59
N ASP A 223 -10.85 6.16 -13.54
CA ASP A 223 -10.03 6.10 -14.75
C ASP A 223 -9.37 7.47 -15.01
N PRO A 224 -8.32 7.82 -14.24
CA PRO A 224 -7.69 9.12 -14.34
C PRO A 224 -6.79 9.23 -15.57
N ASP A 225 -6.75 10.39 -16.19
CA ASP A 225 -5.63 10.74 -17.04
C ASP A 225 -4.37 11.06 -16.18
N GLN A 226 -3.21 11.17 -16.85
CA GLN A 226 -1.95 11.44 -16.17
C GLN A 226 -1.96 12.74 -15.37
N SER A 227 -2.64 13.77 -15.85
CA SER A 227 -2.72 15.08 -15.18
C SER A 227 -3.58 15.01 -13.93
N THR A 228 -4.71 14.31 -14.00
CA THR A 228 -5.63 14.10 -12.88
C THR A 228 -4.96 13.28 -11.79
N TYR A 229 -4.40 12.12 -12.12
CA TYR A 229 -3.69 11.28 -11.16
C TYR A 229 -2.51 12.01 -10.49
N ARG A 230 -1.69 12.74 -11.29
CA ARG A 230 -0.58 13.55 -10.75
C ARG A 230 -1.06 14.58 -9.73
N ARG A 231 -2.13 15.31 -10.04
CA ARG A 231 -2.70 16.33 -9.14
C ARG A 231 -3.18 15.69 -7.83
N GLU A 232 -3.96 14.63 -7.91
CA GLU A 232 -4.50 13.92 -6.74
C GLU A 232 -3.38 13.37 -5.85
N LEU A 233 -2.34 12.76 -6.43
CA LEU A 233 -1.20 12.25 -5.69
C LEU A 233 -0.34 13.36 -5.08
N VAL A 234 -0.11 14.47 -5.80
CA VAL A 234 0.60 15.65 -5.26
C VAL A 234 -0.16 16.24 -4.08
N ASP A 235 -1.48 16.35 -4.17
CA ASP A 235 -2.32 16.90 -3.10
C ASP A 235 -2.36 15.96 -1.88
N LEU A 236 -2.40 14.65 -2.08
CA LEU A 236 -2.30 13.64 -1.01
C LEU A 236 -0.96 13.75 -0.27
N VAL A 237 0.14 13.76 -1.00
CA VAL A 237 1.51 13.85 -0.43
C VAL A 237 1.72 15.17 0.30
N ARG A 238 1.23 16.28 -0.27
CA ARG A 238 1.31 17.61 0.35
C ARG A 238 0.52 17.65 1.66
N ALA A 239 -0.70 17.16 1.67
CA ALA A 239 -1.53 17.10 2.87
C ALA A 239 -0.85 16.33 4.00
N TYR A 240 -0.24 15.20 3.67
CA TYR A 240 0.52 14.44 4.67
C TYR A 240 1.74 15.20 5.19
N ALA A 241 2.53 15.81 4.31
CA ALA A 241 3.70 16.59 4.72
C ALA A 241 3.30 17.82 5.57
N ASP A 242 2.15 18.43 5.29
CA ASP A 242 1.61 19.56 6.06
C ASP A 242 1.11 19.17 7.44
N SER A 243 0.62 17.94 7.60
CA SER A 243 0.15 17.41 8.89
C SER A 243 1.30 17.10 9.86
N GLN A 244 2.54 16.97 9.36
CA GLN A 244 3.66 16.63 10.23
C GLN A 244 4.09 17.82 11.10
N PRO A 245 4.43 17.60 12.39
CA PRO A 245 4.91 18.65 13.26
C PRO A 245 6.16 19.31 12.67
N SER A 246 6.16 20.64 12.61
CA SER A 246 7.32 21.40 12.14
C SER A 246 8.51 21.19 13.08
N THR A 247 9.61 20.68 12.57
CA THR A 247 10.90 20.58 13.30
C THR A 247 11.63 21.93 13.32
N SER A 248 10.93 23.03 13.56
CA SER A 248 11.58 24.30 13.89
C SER A 248 12.14 24.20 15.31
N GLY A 249 13.31 23.61 15.45
CA GLY A 249 14.13 23.80 16.65
C GLY A 249 14.34 25.30 16.88
N PRO A 250 14.38 25.78 18.13
CA PRO A 250 14.72 27.16 18.39
C PRO A 250 16.08 27.45 17.77
N ALA A 251 16.13 28.50 16.92
CA ALA A 251 17.40 29.04 16.48
C ALA A 251 18.18 29.38 17.75
N SER A 252 19.29 28.68 17.96
CA SER A 252 20.22 29.02 19.03
C SER A 252 20.88 30.35 18.63
N ASP A 253 20.49 31.42 19.30
CA ASP A 253 21.23 32.68 19.32
C ASP A 253 22.61 32.50 19.98
#